data_86ac29e7e4c13e9a4241187bc26e6c51
#
_entry.id   86ac29e7e4c13e9a4241187bc26e6c51
#
_cell.length_a   1.000
_cell.length_b   1.000
_cell.length_c   1.000
_cell.angle_alpha   90.00
_cell.angle_beta   90.00
_cell.angle_gamma   90.00
#
_symmetry.space_group_name_H-M   'P 1'
#
loop_
_entity.id
_entity.type
_entity.pdbx_description
1 polymer ?
#
loop_
_entity_poly.entity_id
_entity_poly.type
_entity_poly.pdbx_seq_one_letter_code
_entity_poly.pdbx_strand_id
1 'polypeptide(L)'
;MAKMWAGRTDGMTEKIADDFNSSIRFDSRMYRQDITGSMVHAAMLASRSIITQADADALIEGLEGILNDIDSGALPIDMECEDIHMFVEQELTNRLGDVGKKLHTARSRNDQVALDIRMYLREELDTVSQLVKQLITAVTDKAEEYKSAIMPGYTHLQRAQPITFGHHLMAYAMMLLRDVERLADCRKRMNRSPIGCCALAGTTYDTDRDYEAKNLGFDGLCLNSLDGVSDRDFCAELMSDFAILMMHLSRFSEEIILWSSWEFKFVELSDAFTTGSSIMPQKKNPDMAELVRGKTGRVYGDLMGLLTTLKGLPLAYNKDMQEDKESVFDAVDTVKMCLQVFVPMVQTMKANLDNMKLAAQKGFINATDLADYLVKKGLPFRSAYKISGQLVAYCIQNNTVLEALPLDTYLQYSDLFDQELYTAIDLMTCVEKRISKGGTSVASVEAQIKYVREML
;
A
#
# COMPACT_ATOMS: atom_id res chain seq x y z
N MET A 1 23.52 34.91 7.75
CA MET A 1 22.51 35.78 8.41
C MET A 1 22.34 35.32 9.85
N ALA A 2 21.99 36.22 10.80
CA ALA A 2 21.68 35.79 12.16
C ALA A 2 20.43 34.90 12.12
N LYS A 3 20.46 33.75 12.79
CA LYS A 3 19.34 32.82 12.84
C LYS A 3 18.16 33.42 13.61
N MET A 4 16.93 33.13 13.23
CA MET A 4 15.72 33.69 13.83
C MET A 4 15.57 33.36 15.33
N TRP A 5 16.22 32.30 15.80
CA TRP A 5 16.27 31.89 17.21
C TRP A 5 17.47 32.52 17.99
N ALA A 6 18.27 33.34 17.33
CA ALA A 6 19.38 34.05 18.00
C ALA A 6 18.82 35.08 19.00
N GLY A 7 19.04 34.82 20.27
CA GLY A 7 18.63 35.71 21.37
C GLY A 7 19.62 35.68 22.51
N ARG A 8 19.80 34.52 23.16
CA ARG A 8 20.80 34.35 24.22
C ARG A 8 22.21 34.13 23.66
N THR A 9 22.28 33.55 22.44
CA THR A 9 23.54 33.31 21.71
C THR A 9 23.65 34.31 20.55
N ASP A 10 24.85 34.48 20.00
CA ASP A 10 25.10 35.32 18.82
C ASP A 10 24.53 34.73 17.51
N GLY A 11 24.01 33.52 17.58
CA GLY A 11 23.42 32.82 16.42
C GLY A 11 24.44 32.38 15.37
N MET A 12 25.70 32.43 15.65
CA MET A 12 26.79 31.96 14.79
C MET A 12 27.08 30.48 15.10
N THR A 13 26.91 29.63 14.12
CA THR A 13 27.25 28.20 14.18
C THR A 13 28.30 27.87 13.13
N GLU A 14 29.08 26.83 13.37
CA GLU A 14 29.99 26.29 12.35
C GLU A 14 29.19 25.72 11.18
N LYS A 15 29.65 25.94 9.95
CA LYS A 15 28.93 25.46 8.73
C LYS A 15 28.60 23.98 8.79
N ILE A 16 29.51 23.15 9.28
CA ILE A 16 29.26 21.70 9.43
C ILE A 16 28.11 21.37 10.38
N ALA A 17 27.95 22.21 11.44
CA ALA A 17 26.83 22.04 12.37
C ALA A 17 25.50 22.48 11.74
N ASP A 18 25.52 23.51 10.90
CA ASP A 18 24.35 23.95 10.13
C ASP A 18 23.95 22.91 9.11
N ASP A 19 24.89 22.39 8.34
CA ASP A 19 24.64 21.34 7.34
C ASP A 19 24.09 20.06 8.00
N PHE A 20 24.60 19.70 9.19
CA PHE A 20 24.15 18.53 9.95
C PHE A 20 22.76 18.72 10.56
N ASN A 21 22.42 19.94 10.96
CA ASN A 21 21.14 20.27 11.59
C ASN A 21 20.01 20.52 10.58
N SER A 22 20.33 20.86 9.33
CA SER A 22 19.36 21.25 8.30
C SER A 22 18.49 20.10 7.85
N SER A 23 17.18 20.35 7.67
CA SER A 23 16.19 19.41 7.14
C SER A 23 15.57 19.85 5.82
N ILE A 24 15.92 21.05 5.31
CA ILE A 24 15.32 21.64 4.10
C ILE A 24 15.33 20.70 2.90
N ARG A 25 16.35 19.84 2.78
CA ARG A 25 16.53 18.92 1.65
C ARG A 25 15.39 17.90 1.50
N PHE A 26 14.75 17.52 2.60
CA PHE A 26 13.66 16.58 2.60
C PHE A 26 12.32 17.19 3.05
N ASP A 27 12.32 18.17 3.98
CA ASP A 27 11.08 18.77 4.46
C ASP A 27 10.51 19.85 3.51
N SER A 28 11.31 20.34 2.55
CA SER A 28 10.86 21.27 1.52
C SER A 28 9.60 20.79 0.79
N ARG A 29 9.35 19.49 0.69
CA ARG A 29 8.14 18.92 0.07
C ARG A 29 6.83 19.26 0.82
N MET A 30 6.92 19.69 2.08
CA MET A 30 5.79 20.09 2.90
C MET A 30 5.44 21.60 2.80
N TYR A 31 6.03 22.36 1.88
CA TYR A 31 5.78 23.80 1.77
C TYR A 31 4.31 24.17 1.67
N ARG A 32 3.51 23.35 0.98
CA ARG A 32 2.05 23.58 0.84
C ARG A 32 1.33 23.45 2.17
N GLN A 33 1.68 22.44 2.96
CA GLN A 33 1.09 22.18 4.26
C GLN A 33 1.47 23.29 5.25
N ASP A 34 2.73 23.69 5.28
CA ASP A 34 3.22 24.77 6.11
C ASP A 34 2.53 26.10 5.80
N ILE A 35 2.43 26.45 4.51
CA ILE A 35 1.78 27.68 4.07
C ILE A 35 0.27 27.64 4.39
N THR A 36 -0.40 26.53 4.09
CA THR A 36 -1.84 26.37 4.36
C THR A 36 -2.13 26.43 5.87
N GLY A 37 -1.33 25.73 6.67
CA GLY A 37 -1.42 25.81 8.15
C GLY A 37 -1.21 27.22 8.67
N SER A 38 -0.23 27.92 8.12
CA SER A 38 0.09 29.30 8.48
C SER A 38 -1.01 30.31 8.11
N MET A 39 -1.66 30.15 6.95
CA MET A 39 -2.81 31.01 6.57
C MET A 39 -3.99 30.83 7.52
N VAL A 40 -4.33 29.60 7.89
CA VAL A 40 -5.42 29.32 8.84
C VAL A 40 -5.04 29.84 10.24
N HIS A 41 -3.78 29.72 10.65
CA HIS A 41 -3.29 30.28 11.91
C HIS A 41 -3.43 31.81 11.95
N ALA A 42 -3.02 32.51 10.90
CA ALA A 42 -3.20 33.98 10.81
C ALA A 42 -4.68 34.39 10.92
N ALA A 43 -5.57 33.68 10.23
CA ALA A 43 -7.02 33.93 10.33
C ALA A 43 -7.56 33.68 11.75
N MET A 44 -7.12 32.62 12.42
CA MET A 44 -7.47 32.34 13.81
C MET A 44 -6.99 33.45 14.76
N LEU A 45 -5.75 33.91 14.62
CA LEU A 45 -5.20 34.99 15.45
C LEU A 45 -6.05 36.28 15.36
N ALA A 46 -6.48 36.64 14.15
CA ALA A 46 -7.37 37.80 13.96
C ALA A 46 -8.78 37.56 14.56
N SER A 47 -9.36 36.37 14.36
CA SER A 47 -10.67 36.01 14.90
C SER A 47 -10.73 36.10 16.42
N ARG A 48 -9.58 35.94 17.08
CA ARG A 48 -9.41 36.06 18.53
C ARG A 48 -8.87 37.43 18.95
N SER A 49 -8.75 38.40 18.02
CA SER A 49 -8.22 39.74 18.27
C SER A 49 -6.80 39.76 18.83
N ILE A 50 -5.99 38.72 18.57
CA ILE A 50 -4.58 38.63 18.95
C ILE A 50 -3.74 39.49 18.01
N ILE A 51 -4.11 39.54 16.73
CA ILE A 51 -3.62 40.49 15.73
C ILE A 51 -4.81 41.23 15.09
N THR A 52 -4.54 42.29 14.35
CA THR A 52 -5.62 42.99 13.63
C THR A 52 -6.05 42.21 12.39
N GLN A 53 -7.30 42.46 11.92
CA GLN A 53 -7.76 41.84 10.66
C GLN A 53 -6.88 42.28 9.49
N ALA A 54 -6.43 43.53 9.44
CA ALA A 54 -5.54 44.01 8.39
C ALA A 54 -4.18 43.29 8.39
N ASP A 55 -3.62 42.95 9.58
CA ASP A 55 -2.41 42.12 9.67
C ASP A 55 -2.64 40.71 9.11
N ALA A 56 -3.78 40.09 9.48
CA ALA A 56 -4.10 38.75 9.00
C ALA A 56 -4.32 38.72 7.47
N ASP A 57 -5.03 39.68 6.93
CA ASP A 57 -5.27 39.78 5.48
C ASP A 57 -3.93 39.93 4.73
N ALA A 58 -3.02 40.79 5.22
CA ALA A 58 -1.69 40.94 4.64
C ALA A 58 -0.83 39.66 4.75
N LEU A 59 -0.90 38.95 5.90
CA LEU A 59 -0.19 37.66 6.08
C LEU A 59 -0.71 36.60 5.11
N ILE A 60 -2.03 36.46 4.97
CA ILE A 60 -2.65 35.49 4.07
C ILE A 60 -2.31 35.81 2.62
N GLU A 61 -2.44 37.06 2.18
CA GLU A 61 -2.07 37.48 0.83
C GLU A 61 -0.58 37.24 0.53
N GLY A 62 0.29 37.54 1.50
CA GLY A 62 1.73 37.28 1.39
C GLY A 62 2.05 35.80 1.28
N LEU A 63 1.39 34.94 2.08
CA LEU A 63 1.54 33.48 2.03
C LEU A 63 1.02 32.86 0.73
N GLU A 64 -0.16 33.32 0.25
CA GLU A 64 -0.70 32.91 -1.07
C GLU A 64 0.28 33.30 -2.20
N GLY A 65 0.87 34.49 -2.13
CA GLY A 65 1.88 34.93 -3.07
C GLY A 65 3.12 34.04 -3.06
N ILE A 66 3.62 33.64 -1.86
CA ILE A 66 4.74 32.71 -1.74
C ILE A 66 4.40 31.34 -2.34
N LEU A 67 3.20 30.83 -2.03
CA LEU A 67 2.74 29.55 -2.57
C LEU A 67 2.73 29.55 -4.10
N ASN A 68 2.12 30.58 -4.69
CA ASN A 68 2.03 30.71 -6.14
C ASN A 68 3.41 30.87 -6.79
N ASP A 69 4.32 31.59 -6.18
CA ASP A 69 5.67 31.79 -6.69
C ASP A 69 6.51 30.50 -6.63
N ILE A 70 6.36 29.68 -5.58
CA ILE A 70 7.00 28.35 -5.50
C ILE A 70 6.39 27.43 -6.57
N ASP A 71 5.07 27.38 -6.68
CA ASP A 71 4.36 26.52 -7.63
C ASP A 71 4.71 26.81 -9.10
N SER A 72 4.86 28.09 -9.42
CA SER A 72 5.25 28.54 -10.77
C SER A 72 6.77 28.43 -11.04
N GLY A 73 7.56 28.13 -10.01
CA GLY A 73 9.03 28.14 -10.09
C GLY A 73 9.66 29.53 -10.11
N ALA A 74 8.88 30.58 -9.86
CA ALA A 74 9.38 31.97 -9.77
C ALA A 74 10.21 32.18 -8.50
N LEU A 75 9.91 31.45 -7.42
CA LEU A 75 10.65 31.45 -6.17
C LEU A 75 11.23 30.05 -5.91
N PRO A 76 12.51 29.81 -6.22
CA PRO A 76 13.18 28.56 -5.85
C PRO A 76 13.37 28.51 -4.33
N ILE A 77 13.14 27.35 -3.72
CA ILE A 77 13.40 27.14 -2.29
C ILE A 77 14.90 27.20 -2.04
N ASP A 78 15.31 28.06 -1.12
CA ASP A 78 16.72 28.21 -0.74
C ASP A 78 17.18 27.06 0.16
N MET A 79 18.01 26.17 -0.39
CA MET A 79 18.54 24.98 0.30
C MET A 79 19.60 25.29 1.37
N GLU A 80 19.96 26.56 1.57
CA GLU A 80 20.84 27.00 2.67
C GLU A 80 20.02 27.35 3.95
N CYS A 81 18.69 27.34 3.88
CA CYS A 81 17.83 27.48 5.06
C CYS A 81 17.88 26.22 5.94
N GLU A 82 17.56 26.39 7.23
CA GLU A 82 17.55 25.26 8.18
C GLU A 82 16.41 24.28 7.86
N ASP A 83 15.20 24.78 7.63
CA ASP A 83 13.99 24.03 7.31
C ASP A 83 13.04 24.84 6.43
N ILE A 84 11.99 24.20 5.92
CA ILE A 84 10.98 24.84 5.06
C ILE A 84 10.22 25.93 5.80
N HIS A 85 10.00 25.76 7.09
CA HIS A 85 9.26 26.70 7.93
C HIS A 85 10.03 28.01 8.07
N MET A 86 11.36 27.94 8.28
CA MET A 86 12.21 29.12 8.32
C MET A 86 12.26 29.82 6.97
N PHE A 87 12.32 29.06 5.87
CA PHE A 87 12.30 29.63 4.53
C PHE A 87 11.02 30.45 4.29
N VAL A 88 9.85 29.87 4.57
CA VAL A 88 8.54 30.55 4.38
C VAL A 88 8.43 31.77 5.27
N GLU A 89 8.78 31.66 6.56
CA GLU A 89 8.71 32.76 7.53
C GLU A 89 9.67 33.92 7.16
N GLN A 90 10.86 33.59 6.69
CA GLN A 90 11.85 34.58 6.25
C GLN A 90 11.38 35.30 4.98
N GLU A 91 10.86 34.54 3.99
CA GLU A 91 10.35 35.13 2.76
C GLU A 91 9.13 36.02 3.04
N LEU A 92 8.24 35.60 3.91
CA LEU A 92 7.09 36.41 4.34
C LEU A 92 7.55 37.69 5.04
N THR A 93 8.56 37.61 5.88
CA THR A 93 9.13 38.78 6.57
C THR A 93 9.84 39.72 5.59
N ASN A 94 10.49 39.19 4.57
CA ASN A 94 11.12 40.02 3.52
C ASN A 94 10.06 40.83 2.74
N ARG A 95 8.87 40.24 2.51
CA ARG A 95 7.75 40.90 1.80
C ARG A 95 6.98 41.91 2.67
N LEU A 96 6.75 41.59 3.96
CA LEU A 96 5.82 42.34 4.82
C LEU A 96 6.48 43.06 5.98
N GLY A 97 7.77 42.91 6.18
CA GLY A 97 8.48 43.53 7.31
C GLY A 97 7.97 43.04 8.67
N ASP A 98 7.68 43.97 9.60
CA ASP A 98 7.23 43.62 10.96
C ASP A 98 5.87 42.90 11.01
N VAL A 99 5.02 43.07 10.02
CA VAL A 99 3.75 42.32 9.91
C VAL A 99 4.04 40.83 9.74
N GLY A 100 5.01 40.44 8.89
CA GLY A 100 5.42 39.05 8.68
C GLY A 100 5.84 38.35 9.97
N LYS A 101 6.50 39.05 10.88
CA LYS A 101 6.95 38.53 12.19
C LYS A 101 5.80 38.18 13.14
N LYS A 102 4.59 38.70 12.94
CA LYS A 102 3.43 38.42 13.78
C LYS A 102 2.91 37.00 13.60
N LEU A 103 3.21 36.33 12.47
CA LEU A 103 2.73 34.98 12.16
C LEU A 103 3.11 33.95 13.22
N HIS A 104 4.29 34.09 13.86
CA HIS A 104 4.75 33.11 14.85
C HIS A 104 4.07 33.25 16.24
N THR A 105 3.19 34.24 16.42
CA THR A 105 2.48 34.45 17.69
C THR A 105 1.65 33.23 18.07
N ALA A 106 1.74 32.77 19.32
CA ALA A 106 1.01 31.64 19.89
C ALA A 106 1.28 30.30 19.17
N ARG A 107 2.45 30.15 18.53
CA ARG A 107 2.87 28.92 17.81
C ARG A 107 4.31 28.57 18.19
N SER A 108 4.65 27.30 18.10
CA SER A 108 6.01 26.78 18.19
C SER A 108 6.37 26.01 16.92
N ARG A 109 7.66 25.90 16.64
CA ARG A 109 8.13 24.98 15.59
C ARG A 109 7.68 23.54 15.85
N ASN A 110 7.52 23.13 17.13
CA ASN A 110 7.16 21.77 17.49
C ASN A 110 5.74 21.39 17.03
N ASP A 111 4.73 22.22 17.29
CA ASP A 111 3.35 21.94 16.84
C ASP A 111 3.17 22.21 15.35
N GLN A 112 3.92 23.16 14.77
CA GLN A 112 3.95 23.44 13.34
C GLN A 112 4.45 22.21 12.54
N VAL A 113 5.61 21.65 12.88
CA VAL A 113 6.14 20.44 12.23
C VAL A 113 5.20 19.25 12.39
N ALA A 114 4.61 19.06 13.60
CA ALA A 114 3.67 18.00 13.86
C ALA A 114 2.37 18.15 13.04
N LEU A 115 1.92 19.39 12.78
CA LEU A 115 0.80 19.68 11.91
C LEU A 115 1.11 19.30 10.45
N ASP A 116 2.22 19.79 9.95
CA ASP A 116 2.56 19.71 8.53
C ASP A 116 2.79 18.26 8.08
N ILE A 117 3.50 17.45 8.89
CA ILE A 117 3.68 16.04 8.60
C ILE A 117 2.35 15.26 8.62
N ARG A 118 1.42 15.60 9.54
CA ARG A 118 0.08 14.98 9.54
C ARG A 118 -0.72 15.36 8.31
N MET A 119 -0.72 16.63 7.92
CA MET A 119 -1.41 17.09 6.71
C MET A 119 -0.83 16.42 5.45
N TYR A 120 0.49 16.40 5.33
CA TYR A 120 1.20 15.77 4.22
C TYR A 120 0.88 14.27 4.13
N LEU A 121 1.07 13.53 5.21
CA LEU A 121 0.85 12.08 5.22
C LEU A 121 -0.63 11.71 5.03
N ARG A 122 -1.56 12.53 5.46
CA ARG A 122 -2.99 12.36 5.20
C ARG A 122 -3.30 12.37 3.71
N GLU A 123 -2.73 13.32 2.97
CA GLU A 123 -2.88 13.44 1.52
C GLU A 123 -2.21 12.26 0.78
N GLU A 124 -1.03 11.88 1.23
CA GLU A 124 -0.31 10.74 0.66
C GLU A 124 -1.01 9.40 0.93
N LEU A 125 -1.56 9.22 2.13
CA LEU A 125 -2.37 8.05 2.48
C LEU A 125 -3.61 7.96 1.59
N ASP A 126 -4.31 9.07 1.35
CA ASP A 126 -5.46 9.14 0.46
C ASP A 126 -5.05 8.76 -0.98
N THR A 127 -3.90 9.24 -1.45
CA THR A 127 -3.32 8.88 -2.75
C THR A 127 -2.99 7.38 -2.85
N VAL A 128 -2.31 6.82 -1.85
CA VAL A 128 -2.00 5.37 -1.80
C VAL A 128 -3.28 4.54 -1.76
N SER A 129 -4.27 4.95 -0.95
CA SER A 129 -5.57 4.26 -0.88
C SER A 129 -6.27 4.20 -2.24
N GLN A 130 -6.23 5.29 -3.02
CA GLN A 130 -6.77 5.29 -4.39
C GLN A 130 -6.00 4.36 -5.32
N LEU A 131 -4.67 4.32 -5.24
CA LEU A 131 -3.86 3.40 -6.06
C LEU A 131 -4.14 1.93 -5.70
N VAL A 132 -4.32 1.60 -4.42
CA VAL A 132 -4.72 0.25 -4.00
C VAL A 132 -6.11 -0.10 -4.55
N LYS A 133 -7.09 0.81 -4.52
CA LYS A 133 -8.41 0.61 -5.13
C LYS A 133 -8.34 0.39 -6.64
N GLN A 134 -7.46 1.11 -7.34
CA GLN A 134 -7.19 0.88 -8.76
C GLN A 134 -6.62 -0.53 -9.01
N LEU A 135 -5.70 -0.99 -8.14
CA LEU A 135 -5.17 -2.34 -8.24
C LEU A 135 -6.25 -3.40 -7.97
N ILE A 136 -7.10 -3.20 -6.96
CA ILE A 136 -8.24 -4.10 -6.70
C ILE A 136 -9.13 -4.19 -7.93
N THR A 137 -9.45 -3.06 -8.56
CA THR A 137 -10.25 -3.03 -9.80
C THR A 137 -9.57 -3.83 -10.91
N ALA A 138 -8.27 -3.60 -11.15
CA ALA A 138 -7.52 -4.32 -12.18
C ALA A 138 -7.49 -5.84 -11.94
N VAL A 139 -7.28 -6.26 -10.69
CA VAL A 139 -7.28 -7.68 -10.29
C VAL A 139 -8.67 -8.29 -10.46
N THR A 140 -9.72 -7.56 -10.06
CA THR A 140 -11.12 -8.02 -10.14
C THR A 140 -11.57 -8.15 -11.59
N ASP A 141 -11.19 -7.22 -12.46
CA ASP A 141 -11.51 -7.29 -13.89
C ASP A 141 -10.80 -8.47 -14.56
N LYS A 142 -9.54 -8.73 -14.20
CA LYS A 142 -8.82 -9.94 -14.63
C LYS A 142 -9.45 -11.22 -14.07
N ALA A 143 -9.92 -11.19 -12.84
CA ALA A 143 -10.63 -12.33 -12.26
C ALA A 143 -11.95 -12.62 -13.02
N GLU A 144 -12.67 -11.59 -13.45
CA GLU A 144 -13.88 -11.76 -14.28
C GLU A 144 -13.56 -12.29 -15.67
N GLU A 145 -12.49 -11.77 -16.32
CA GLU A 145 -12.00 -12.27 -17.61
C GLU A 145 -11.69 -13.78 -17.56
N TYR A 146 -11.08 -14.24 -16.45
CA TYR A 146 -10.58 -15.60 -16.29
C TYR A 146 -11.36 -16.44 -15.26
N LYS A 147 -12.60 -16.11 -14.96
CA LYS A 147 -13.41 -16.80 -13.94
C LYS A 147 -13.67 -18.28 -14.22
N SER A 148 -13.58 -18.70 -15.50
CA SER A 148 -13.73 -20.09 -15.96
C SER A 148 -12.41 -20.71 -16.43
N ALA A 149 -11.29 -20.00 -16.35
CA ALA A 149 -9.99 -20.50 -16.77
C ALA A 149 -9.42 -21.49 -15.74
N ILE A 150 -9.42 -22.78 -16.06
CA ILE A 150 -8.93 -23.83 -15.18
C ILE A 150 -7.42 -23.73 -15.04
N MET A 151 -6.95 -23.78 -13.79
CA MET A 151 -5.54 -23.91 -13.44
C MET A 151 -5.36 -24.87 -12.26
N PRO A 152 -4.16 -25.45 -12.06
CA PRO A 152 -3.90 -26.18 -10.84
C PRO A 152 -3.76 -25.20 -9.65
N GLY A 153 -4.50 -25.47 -8.58
CA GLY A 153 -4.20 -24.88 -7.28
C GLY A 153 -3.00 -25.60 -6.63
N TYR A 154 -2.17 -24.85 -5.92
CA TYR A 154 -0.94 -25.35 -5.33
C TYR A 154 -0.98 -25.30 -3.81
N THR A 155 -0.42 -26.34 -3.18
CA THR A 155 0.04 -26.34 -1.80
C THR A 155 1.47 -26.91 -1.78
N HIS A 156 2.38 -26.34 -1.00
CA HIS A 156 3.79 -26.75 -0.98
C HIS A 156 4.47 -26.74 -2.37
N LEU A 157 4.03 -25.86 -3.27
CA LEU A 157 4.39 -25.84 -4.71
C LEU A 157 4.12 -27.16 -5.44
N GLN A 158 3.27 -28.01 -4.87
CA GLN A 158 2.74 -29.22 -5.51
C GLN A 158 1.33 -28.96 -6.01
N ARG A 159 0.98 -29.53 -7.19
CA ARG A 159 -0.38 -29.46 -7.74
C ARG A 159 -1.34 -30.17 -6.80
N ALA A 160 -2.39 -29.51 -6.39
CA ALA A 160 -3.28 -30.00 -5.33
C ALA A 160 -4.71 -30.26 -5.84
N GLN A 161 -5.44 -29.21 -6.18
CA GLN A 161 -6.84 -29.30 -6.60
C GLN A 161 -7.13 -28.37 -7.79
N PRO A 162 -8.15 -28.66 -8.62
CA PRO A 162 -8.55 -27.76 -9.69
C PRO A 162 -9.20 -26.50 -9.12
N ILE A 163 -8.70 -25.35 -9.58
CA ILE A 163 -9.29 -24.03 -9.32
C ILE A 163 -9.44 -23.27 -10.63
N THR A 164 -10.04 -22.08 -10.60
CA THR A 164 -9.95 -21.15 -11.71
C THR A 164 -8.89 -20.08 -11.45
N PHE A 165 -8.33 -19.52 -12.51
CA PHE A 165 -7.41 -18.38 -12.40
C PHE A 165 -8.12 -17.17 -11.79
N GLY A 166 -9.40 -16.96 -12.14
CA GLY A 166 -10.22 -15.93 -11.51
C GLY A 166 -10.34 -16.11 -9.99
N HIS A 167 -10.55 -17.34 -9.50
CA HIS A 167 -10.58 -17.63 -8.07
C HIS A 167 -9.25 -17.28 -7.39
N HIS A 168 -8.13 -17.61 -8.00
CA HIS A 168 -6.80 -17.29 -7.48
C HIS A 168 -6.60 -15.78 -7.37
N LEU A 169 -6.94 -15.04 -8.42
CA LEU A 169 -6.83 -13.57 -8.44
C LEU A 169 -7.71 -12.91 -7.36
N MET A 170 -8.92 -13.43 -7.13
CA MET A 170 -9.80 -12.92 -6.07
C MET A 170 -9.19 -13.05 -4.67
N ALA A 171 -8.30 -14.00 -4.43
CA ALA A 171 -7.57 -14.08 -3.15
C ALA A 171 -6.72 -12.82 -2.91
N TYR A 172 -6.06 -12.29 -3.94
CA TYR A 172 -5.32 -11.02 -3.86
C TYR A 172 -6.26 -9.82 -3.70
N ALA A 173 -7.39 -9.79 -4.40
CA ALA A 173 -8.39 -8.73 -4.18
C ALA A 173 -8.85 -8.67 -2.72
N MET A 174 -9.08 -9.81 -2.07
CA MET A 174 -9.45 -9.89 -0.64
C MET A 174 -8.32 -9.44 0.30
N MET A 175 -7.05 -9.66 -0.05
CA MET A 175 -5.91 -9.13 0.72
C MET A 175 -5.86 -7.61 0.64
N LEU A 176 -5.98 -7.06 -0.56
CA LEU A 176 -5.92 -5.62 -0.83
C LEU A 176 -7.12 -4.86 -0.22
N LEU A 177 -8.31 -5.46 -0.15
CA LEU A 177 -9.44 -4.86 0.58
C LEU A 177 -9.10 -4.64 2.05
N ARG A 178 -8.49 -5.62 2.71
CA ARG A 178 -8.05 -5.47 4.10
C ARG A 178 -6.96 -4.39 4.25
N ASP A 179 -6.16 -4.15 3.21
CA ASP A 179 -5.18 -3.05 3.22
C ASP A 179 -5.87 -1.69 3.13
N VAL A 180 -6.91 -1.55 2.30
CA VAL A 180 -7.74 -0.33 2.26
C VAL A 180 -8.39 -0.04 3.61
N GLU A 181 -8.91 -1.07 4.29
CA GLU A 181 -9.49 -0.93 5.63
C GLU A 181 -8.45 -0.46 6.67
N ARG A 182 -7.22 -1.01 6.66
CA ARG A 182 -6.12 -0.56 7.53
C ARG A 182 -5.78 0.90 7.28
N LEU A 183 -5.58 1.28 6.02
CA LEU A 183 -5.30 2.67 5.66
C LEU A 183 -6.42 3.62 6.14
N ALA A 184 -7.69 3.22 5.99
CA ALA A 184 -8.82 4.01 6.47
C ALA A 184 -8.81 4.17 8.01
N ASP A 185 -8.42 3.14 8.74
CA ASP A 185 -8.31 3.20 10.20
C ASP A 185 -7.10 4.03 10.66
N CYS A 186 -5.96 3.92 10.01
CA CYS A 186 -4.80 4.80 10.22
C CYS A 186 -5.18 6.26 10.00
N ARG A 187 -5.89 6.56 8.90
CA ARG A 187 -6.37 7.90 8.56
C ARG A 187 -7.21 8.53 9.68
N LYS A 188 -8.11 7.79 10.29
CA LYS A 188 -8.95 8.27 11.41
C LYS A 188 -8.12 8.69 12.63
N ARG A 189 -7.09 7.91 12.96
CA ARG A 189 -6.21 8.20 14.10
C ARG A 189 -5.26 9.35 13.79
N MET A 190 -4.74 9.42 12.58
CA MET A 190 -3.88 10.50 12.09
C MET A 190 -4.61 11.86 12.08
N ASN A 191 -5.91 11.88 11.78
CA ASN A 191 -6.68 13.10 11.51
C ASN A 191 -7.08 13.86 12.79
N ARG A 192 -6.07 14.15 13.65
CA ARG A 192 -6.19 14.96 14.86
C ARG A 192 -5.20 16.11 14.81
N SER A 193 -5.67 17.36 14.98
CA SER A 193 -4.82 18.54 14.89
C SER A 193 -3.96 18.74 16.14
N PRO A 194 -2.63 18.88 16.01
CA PRO A 194 -1.73 19.23 17.09
C PRO A 194 -1.57 20.75 17.27
N ILE A 195 -2.01 21.58 16.31
CA ILE A 195 -1.78 23.04 16.35
C ILE A 195 -2.36 23.65 17.61
N GLY A 196 -1.63 24.61 18.20
CA GLY A 196 -1.94 25.20 19.49
C GLY A 196 -1.44 24.40 20.69
N CYS A 197 -0.80 23.24 20.49
CA CYS A 197 -0.01 22.56 21.52
C CYS A 197 1.25 23.36 21.87
N CYS A 198 1.68 24.25 21.00
CA CYS A 198 2.90 25.06 21.07
C CYS A 198 4.15 24.19 21.30
N ALA A 199 5.06 24.60 22.18
CA ALA A 199 6.26 23.82 22.44
C ALA A 199 5.94 22.46 23.11
N LEU A 200 5.01 22.45 24.10
CA LEU A 200 4.59 21.27 24.85
C LEU A 200 3.44 21.53 25.87
N ALA A 201 3.24 22.79 26.26
CA ALA A 201 2.36 23.15 27.38
C ALA A 201 1.13 23.98 26.97
N GLY A 202 0.91 24.14 25.67
CA GLY A 202 -0.10 25.07 25.15
C GLY A 202 0.40 26.53 25.23
N THR A 203 -0.53 27.47 25.25
CA THR A 203 -0.23 28.90 25.21
C THR A 203 -1.09 29.68 26.20
N THR A 204 -0.63 30.88 26.59
CA THR A 204 -1.39 31.83 27.42
C THR A 204 -2.32 32.74 26.60
N TYR A 205 -2.26 32.66 25.27
CA TYR A 205 -3.17 33.35 24.38
C TYR A 205 -4.52 32.62 24.29
N ASP A 206 -5.59 33.37 24.10
CA ASP A 206 -6.94 32.81 23.89
C ASP A 206 -7.11 32.38 22.43
N THR A 207 -6.44 31.28 22.06
CA THR A 207 -6.50 30.71 20.71
C THR A 207 -7.73 29.83 20.53
N ASP A 208 -8.20 29.70 19.30
CA ASP A 208 -9.32 28.81 18.92
C ASP A 208 -8.79 27.62 18.10
N ARG A 209 -8.39 26.57 18.80
CA ARG A 209 -7.88 25.33 18.18
C ARG A 209 -8.93 24.57 17.37
N ASP A 210 -10.22 24.67 17.77
CA ASP A 210 -11.33 24.04 17.03
C ASP A 210 -11.54 24.74 15.69
N TYR A 211 -11.41 26.07 15.64
CA TYR A 211 -11.41 26.82 14.39
C TYR A 211 -10.30 26.35 13.44
N GLU A 212 -9.06 26.23 13.93
CA GLU A 212 -7.94 25.76 13.12
C GLU A 212 -8.14 24.33 12.63
N ALA A 213 -8.52 23.40 13.51
CA ALA A 213 -8.77 22.02 13.15
C ALA A 213 -9.83 21.88 12.07
N LYS A 214 -10.95 22.59 12.21
CA LYS A 214 -12.05 22.57 11.24
C LYS A 214 -11.61 23.09 9.87
N ASN A 215 -10.91 24.22 9.82
CA ASN A 215 -10.50 24.85 8.57
C ASN A 215 -9.33 24.09 7.87
N LEU A 216 -8.59 23.26 8.62
CA LEU A 216 -7.57 22.35 8.09
C LEU A 216 -8.10 20.93 7.81
N GLY A 217 -9.42 20.70 7.98
CA GLY A 217 -10.05 19.41 7.66
C GLY A 217 -9.72 18.28 8.64
N PHE A 218 -9.40 18.61 9.90
CA PHE A 218 -9.21 17.60 10.96
C PHE A 218 -10.56 17.25 11.63
N ASP A 219 -10.68 16.01 12.09
CA ASP A 219 -11.86 15.50 12.80
C ASP A 219 -11.90 15.88 14.29
N GLY A 220 -10.83 16.51 14.79
CA GLY A 220 -10.70 16.95 16.17
C GLY A 220 -9.27 17.30 16.55
N LEU A 221 -9.03 17.42 17.84
CA LEU A 221 -7.78 17.90 18.42
C LEU A 221 -6.96 16.77 19.05
N CYS A 222 -5.63 16.94 19.12
CA CYS A 222 -4.80 16.30 20.12
C CYS A 222 -5.11 16.96 21.48
N LEU A 223 -5.65 16.18 22.43
CA LEU A 223 -6.20 16.74 23.68
C LEU A 223 -5.17 16.96 24.78
N ASN A 224 -3.98 16.43 24.64
CA ASN A 224 -2.86 16.71 25.51
C ASN A 224 -1.74 17.37 24.70
N SER A 225 -1.31 18.56 25.09
CA SER A 225 -0.33 19.35 24.31
C SER A 225 1.06 18.73 24.31
N LEU A 226 1.45 18.02 25.37
CA LEU A 226 2.72 17.32 25.43
C LEU A 226 2.75 16.12 24.48
N ASP A 227 1.66 15.37 24.44
CA ASP A 227 1.44 14.25 23.51
C ASP A 227 1.36 14.74 22.06
N GLY A 228 0.62 15.82 21.79
CA GLY A 228 0.38 16.33 20.45
C GLY A 228 1.65 16.73 19.67
N VAL A 229 2.69 17.18 20.37
CA VAL A 229 4.01 17.50 19.75
C VAL A 229 4.97 16.31 19.74
N SER A 230 4.73 15.32 20.60
CA SER A 230 5.56 14.13 20.76
C SER A 230 5.15 12.97 19.87
N ASP A 231 3.87 12.88 19.54
CA ASP A 231 3.28 11.73 18.83
C ASP A 231 3.85 11.59 17.41
N ARG A 232 4.28 10.37 17.10
CA ARG A 232 4.64 9.86 15.78
C ARG A 232 4.04 8.48 15.53
N ASP A 233 3.06 8.06 16.35
CA ASP A 233 2.39 6.77 16.19
C ASP A 233 1.75 6.66 14.81
N PHE A 234 1.18 7.75 14.31
CA PHE A 234 0.58 7.79 12.98
C PHE A 234 1.59 7.52 11.84
N CYS A 235 2.86 7.92 12.01
CA CYS A 235 3.93 7.57 11.07
C CYS A 235 4.24 6.07 11.14
N ALA A 236 4.42 5.54 12.35
CA ALA A 236 4.73 4.12 12.58
C ALA A 236 3.59 3.21 12.12
N GLU A 237 2.33 3.61 12.37
CA GLU A 237 1.15 2.89 11.92
C GLU A 237 1.05 2.87 10.38
N LEU A 238 1.17 4.02 9.73
CA LEU A 238 1.15 4.12 8.27
C LEU A 238 2.23 3.25 7.62
N MET A 239 3.45 3.30 8.16
CA MET A 239 4.55 2.46 7.66
C MET A 239 4.34 0.97 7.93
N SER A 240 3.66 0.61 9.02
CA SER A 240 3.25 -0.78 9.30
C SER A 240 2.21 -1.26 8.29
N ASP A 241 1.25 -0.44 7.94
CA ASP A 241 0.26 -0.73 6.90
C ASP A 241 0.93 -0.87 5.52
N PHE A 242 1.88 0.00 5.21
CA PHE A 242 2.70 -0.10 4.00
C PHE A 242 3.54 -1.39 3.97
N ALA A 243 4.11 -1.79 5.10
CA ALA A 243 4.86 -3.04 5.19
C ALA A 243 3.97 -4.26 4.90
N ILE A 244 2.72 -4.28 5.42
CA ILE A 244 1.75 -5.34 5.14
C ILE A 244 1.33 -5.31 3.66
N LEU A 245 1.01 -4.16 3.11
CA LEU A 245 0.67 -3.98 1.70
C LEU A 245 1.81 -4.47 0.79
N MET A 246 3.04 -4.06 1.06
CA MET A 246 4.21 -4.50 0.29
C MET A 246 4.46 -6.01 0.43
N MET A 247 4.17 -6.63 1.57
CA MET A 247 4.19 -8.08 1.71
C MET A 247 3.19 -8.76 0.78
N HIS A 248 1.97 -8.23 0.63
CA HIS A 248 0.98 -8.75 -0.31
C HIS A 248 1.45 -8.57 -1.77
N LEU A 249 1.98 -7.40 -2.13
CA LEU A 249 2.54 -7.15 -3.46
C LEU A 249 3.75 -8.06 -3.76
N SER A 250 4.60 -8.31 -2.76
CA SER A 250 5.75 -9.22 -2.88
C SER A 250 5.30 -10.65 -3.17
N ARG A 251 4.28 -11.15 -2.47
CA ARG A 251 3.70 -12.48 -2.72
C ARG A 251 3.08 -12.58 -4.11
N PHE A 252 2.36 -11.56 -4.53
CA PHE A 252 1.78 -11.53 -5.88
C PHE A 252 2.88 -11.45 -6.94
N SER A 253 3.92 -10.66 -6.71
CA SER A 253 5.11 -10.60 -7.57
C SER A 253 5.76 -11.97 -7.73
N GLU A 254 5.96 -12.69 -6.63
CA GLU A 254 6.55 -14.04 -6.66
C GLU A 254 5.75 -14.99 -7.55
N GLU A 255 4.42 -14.99 -7.42
CA GLU A 255 3.58 -15.83 -8.28
C GLU A 255 3.61 -15.39 -9.75
N ILE A 256 3.60 -14.09 -10.04
CA ILE A 256 3.74 -13.58 -11.41
C ILE A 256 5.09 -14.01 -12.01
N ILE A 257 6.17 -13.96 -11.24
CA ILE A 257 7.51 -14.41 -11.66
C ILE A 257 7.49 -15.90 -11.98
N LEU A 258 6.94 -16.72 -11.08
CA LEU A 258 6.77 -18.16 -11.31
C LEU A 258 5.92 -18.43 -12.55
N TRP A 259 4.75 -17.80 -12.66
CA TRP A 259 3.82 -18.02 -13.76
C TRP A 259 4.37 -17.56 -15.12
N SER A 260 5.20 -16.53 -15.15
CA SER A 260 5.83 -16.04 -16.39
C SER A 260 7.11 -16.79 -16.76
N SER A 261 7.63 -17.66 -15.86
CA SER A 261 8.84 -18.45 -16.14
C SER A 261 8.62 -19.41 -17.30
N TRP A 262 9.72 -19.84 -17.92
CA TRP A 262 9.68 -20.77 -19.04
C TRP A 262 9.08 -22.14 -18.67
N GLU A 263 9.22 -22.56 -17.42
CA GLU A 263 8.73 -23.82 -16.87
C GLU A 263 7.22 -23.82 -16.66
N PHE A 264 6.65 -22.69 -16.18
CA PHE A 264 5.21 -22.57 -15.98
C PHE A 264 4.48 -22.04 -17.22
N LYS A 265 4.89 -20.92 -17.77
CA LYS A 265 4.23 -20.24 -18.90
C LYS A 265 2.71 -20.10 -18.72
N PHE A 266 2.27 -19.79 -17.52
CA PHE A 266 0.86 -19.59 -17.22
C PHE A 266 0.38 -18.20 -17.59
N VAL A 267 1.29 -17.20 -17.51
CA VAL A 267 0.99 -15.83 -17.91
C VAL A 267 2.09 -15.28 -18.81
N GLU A 268 1.73 -14.28 -19.57
CA GLU A 268 2.64 -13.44 -20.33
C GLU A 268 2.43 -11.98 -19.91
N LEU A 269 3.53 -11.33 -19.51
CA LEU A 269 3.55 -9.90 -19.24
C LEU A 269 3.73 -9.11 -20.53
N SER A 270 3.17 -7.91 -20.61
CA SER A 270 3.37 -6.98 -21.72
C SER A 270 4.85 -6.56 -21.81
N ASP A 271 5.33 -6.32 -23.02
CA ASP A 271 6.69 -5.81 -23.28
C ASP A 271 6.97 -4.49 -22.54
N ALA A 272 5.92 -3.71 -22.29
CA ALA A 272 6.04 -2.45 -21.52
C ALA A 272 6.47 -2.63 -20.07
N PHE A 273 6.32 -3.85 -19.50
CA PHE A 273 6.63 -4.18 -18.10
C PHE A 273 7.64 -5.32 -17.95
N THR A 274 8.44 -5.52 -18.99
CA THR A 274 9.48 -6.55 -19.04
C THR A 274 10.73 -5.99 -19.66
N THR A 275 11.88 -6.61 -19.45
CA THR A 275 13.10 -6.30 -20.17
C THR A 275 13.63 -7.51 -20.93
N GLY A 276 14.36 -7.24 -22.00
CA GLY A 276 15.09 -8.27 -22.74
C GLY A 276 16.51 -8.47 -22.24
N SER A 277 17.26 -9.26 -22.96
CA SER A 277 18.70 -9.43 -22.76
C SER A 277 19.48 -8.90 -23.94
N SER A 278 20.58 -8.21 -23.70
CA SER A 278 21.49 -7.73 -24.76
C SER A 278 22.21 -8.87 -25.50
N ILE A 279 22.25 -10.07 -24.93
CA ILE A 279 22.97 -11.24 -25.48
C ILE A 279 22.01 -12.35 -25.87
N MET A 280 20.89 -12.51 -25.12
CA MET A 280 19.96 -13.63 -25.28
C MET A 280 18.65 -13.14 -25.86
N PRO A 281 18.44 -13.19 -27.20
CA PRO A 281 17.28 -12.58 -27.85
C PRO A 281 15.92 -13.22 -27.48
N GLN A 282 15.93 -14.44 -26.95
CA GLN A 282 14.73 -15.16 -26.50
C GLN A 282 14.29 -14.79 -25.08
N LYS A 283 15.13 -14.05 -24.33
CA LYS A 283 14.89 -13.80 -22.90
C LYS A 283 13.99 -12.60 -22.67
N LYS A 284 12.98 -12.79 -21.85
CA LYS A 284 12.02 -11.76 -21.41
C LYS A 284 11.89 -11.85 -19.89
N ASN A 285 12.34 -10.81 -19.19
CA ASN A 285 12.48 -10.82 -17.74
C ASN A 285 11.29 -10.10 -17.07
N PRO A 286 10.72 -10.61 -15.98
CA PRO A 286 9.67 -9.95 -15.23
C PRO A 286 10.23 -8.93 -14.22
N ASP A 287 11.15 -8.04 -14.67
CA ASP A 287 11.92 -7.15 -13.78
C ASP A 287 11.04 -6.27 -12.90
N MET A 288 9.88 -5.84 -13.38
CA MET A 288 8.99 -4.99 -12.58
C MET A 288 8.47 -5.74 -11.36
N ALA A 289 8.06 -7.00 -11.52
CA ALA A 289 7.66 -7.84 -10.41
C ALA A 289 8.84 -8.14 -9.45
N GLU A 290 10.04 -8.38 -9.99
CA GLU A 290 11.24 -8.60 -9.18
C GLU A 290 11.61 -7.37 -8.35
N LEU A 291 11.53 -6.18 -8.95
CA LEU A 291 11.81 -4.92 -8.26
C LEU A 291 10.78 -4.63 -7.15
N VAL A 292 9.50 -4.88 -7.37
CA VAL A 292 8.47 -4.74 -6.33
C VAL A 292 8.76 -5.69 -5.17
N ARG A 293 9.08 -6.96 -5.46
CA ARG A 293 9.51 -7.92 -4.45
C ARG A 293 10.73 -7.44 -3.65
N GLY A 294 11.75 -6.91 -4.34
CA GLY A 294 12.96 -6.38 -3.71
C GLY A 294 12.71 -5.12 -2.85
N LYS A 295 11.91 -4.18 -3.36
CA LYS A 295 11.56 -2.92 -2.66
C LYS A 295 10.76 -3.14 -1.37
N THR A 296 10.13 -4.29 -1.20
CA THR A 296 9.46 -4.67 0.06
C THR A 296 10.44 -4.63 1.25
N GLY A 297 11.67 -5.13 1.06
CA GLY A 297 12.71 -5.07 2.09
C GLY A 297 13.12 -3.65 2.46
N ARG A 298 13.08 -2.70 1.49
CA ARG A 298 13.35 -1.28 1.75
C ARG A 298 12.32 -0.68 2.70
N VAL A 299 11.02 -0.86 2.42
CA VAL A 299 9.92 -0.36 3.28
C VAL A 299 9.97 -0.99 4.69
N TYR A 300 10.38 -2.26 4.81
CA TYR A 300 10.62 -2.88 6.12
C TYR A 300 11.77 -2.21 6.87
N GLY A 301 12.85 -1.89 6.17
CA GLY A 301 13.99 -1.17 6.74
C GLY A 301 13.61 0.21 7.26
N ASP A 302 12.80 0.95 6.51
CA ASP A 302 12.29 2.27 6.88
C ASP A 302 11.43 2.20 8.15
N LEU A 303 10.49 1.27 8.25
CA LEU A 303 9.68 1.03 9.44
C LEU A 303 10.56 0.72 10.66
N MET A 304 11.52 -0.18 10.51
CA MET A 304 12.41 -0.57 11.61
C MET A 304 13.32 0.58 12.03
N GLY A 305 13.77 1.40 11.08
CA GLY A 305 14.53 2.64 11.34
C GLY A 305 13.73 3.60 12.21
N LEU A 306 12.49 3.92 11.81
CA LEU A 306 11.60 4.80 12.55
C LEU A 306 11.32 4.28 13.97
N LEU A 307 10.93 3.01 14.13
CA LEU A 307 10.67 2.41 15.44
C LEU A 307 11.92 2.45 16.33
N THR A 308 13.09 2.27 15.74
CA THR A 308 14.37 2.33 16.47
C THR A 308 14.71 3.75 16.90
N THR A 309 14.40 4.75 16.09
CA THR A 309 14.56 6.16 16.42
C THR A 309 13.64 6.56 17.59
N LEU A 310 12.38 6.20 17.54
CA LEU A 310 11.37 6.62 18.52
C LEU A 310 11.50 5.93 19.88
N LYS A 311 12.00 4.68 19.92
CA LYS A 311 12.14 3.95 21.19
C LYS A 311 13.02 4.72 22.18
N GLY A 312 12.56 4.88 23.39
CA GLY A 312 13.35 5.44 24.47
C GLY A 312 13.53 6.96 24.43
N LEU A 313 12.91 7.68 23.50
CA LEU A 313 12.87 9.13 23.51
C LEU A 313 12.02 9.63 24.68
N PRO A 314 12.45 10.65 25.44
CA PRO A 314 11.58 11.33 26.38
C PRO A 314 10.48 12.10 25.65
N LEU A 315 9.40 12.43 26.38
CA LEU A 315 8.27 13.16 25.83
C LEU A 315 8.65 14.58 25.35
N ALA A 316 7.73 15.21 24.67
CA ALA A 316 7.86 16.42 23.87
C ALA A 316 8.71 16.16 22.62
N TYR A 317 9.38 17.19 22.12
CA TYR A 317 10.21 17.11 20.92
C TYR A 317 11.68 16.97 21.28
N ASN A 318 12.35 16.02 20.65
CA ASN A 318 13.79 15.88 20.62
C ASN A 318 14.25 15.89 19.16
N LYS A 319 15.46 16.38 18.89
CA LYS A 319 15.96 16.54 17.52
C LYS A 319 16.05 15.20 16.76
N ASP A 320 16.16 14.07 17.46
CA ASP A 320 16.05 12.70 16.91
C ASP A 320 14.79 12.52 16.05
N MET A 321 13.70 13.19 16.40
CA MET A 321 12.45 13.15 15.65
C MET A 321 12.54 13.76 14.25
N GLN A 322 13.61 14.44 13.89
CA GLN A 322 13.86 14.89 12.53
C GLN A 322 14.07 13.71 11.57
N GLU A 323 14.61 12.59 12.11
CA GLU A 323 14.82 11.34 11.35
C GLU A 323 13.50 10.63 10.96
N ASP A 324 12.35 11.07 11.46
CA ASP A 324 11.05 10.53 11.09
C ASP A 324 10.75 10.72 9.59
N LYS A 325 11.16 11.84 9.01
CA LYS A 325 10.73 12.28 7.67
C LYS A 325 11.40 11.49 6.55
N GLU A 326 12.70 11.29 6.59
CA GLU A 326 13.41 10.63 5.49
C GLU A 326 12.90 9.22 5.25
N SER A 327 12.77 8.42 6.32
CA SER A 327 12.26 7.06 6.22
C SER A 327 10.80 7.00 5.80
N VAL A 328 9.95 7.88 6.35
CA VAL A 328 8.52 7.93 6.00
C VAL A 328 8.31 8.38 4.56
N PHE A 329 9.02 9.40 4.12
CA PHE A 329 8.92 9.89 2.73
C PHE A 329 9.44 8.87 1.73
N ASP A 330 10.52 8.17 2.05
CA ASP A 330 11.04 7.09 1.22
C ASP A 330 10.05 5.93 1.08
N ALA A 331 9.43 5.53 2.19
CA ALA A 331 8.39 4.50 2.19
C ALA A 331 7.18 4.90 1.35
N VAL A 332 6.67 6.15 1.49
CA VAL A 332 5.58 6.71 0.70
C VAL A 332 5.90 6.66 -0.79
N ASP A 333 7.05 7.22 -1.19
CA ASP A 333 7.45 7.29 -2.59
C ASP A 333 7.65 5.89 -3.19
N THR A 334 8.24 4.97 -2.42
CA THR A 334 8.46 3.58 -2.83
C THR A 334 7.14 2.84 -3.04
N VAL A 335 6.19 2.95 -2.11
CA VAL A 335 4.88 2.29 -2.21
C VAL A 335 4.08 2.83 -3.38
N LYS A 336 4.03 4.16 -3.55
CA LYS A 336 3.36 4.81 -4.69
C LYS A 336 3.91 4.30 -6.02
N MET A 337 5.23 4.32 -6.18
CA MET A 337 5.89 3.84 -7.39
C MET A 337 5.59 2.36 -7.67
N CYS A 338 5.64 1.51 -6.66
CA CYS A 338 5.31 0.09 -6.80
C CYS A 338 3.87 -0.10 -7.29
N LEU A 339 2.91 0.59 -6.70
CA LEU A 339 1.50 0.51 -7.11
C LEU A 339 1.27 1.04 -8.52
N GLN A 340 1.89 2.19 -8.88
CA GLN A 340 1.79 2.79 -10.22
C GLN A 340 2.31 1.88 -11.33
N VAL A 341 3.30 1.05 -11.03
CA VAL A 341 3.82 0.05 -11.98
C VAL A 341 2.96 -1.22 -11.95
N PHE A 342 2.51 -1.65 -10.76
CA PHE A 342 1.81 -2.91 -10.58
C PHE A 342 0.42 -2.92 -11.23
N VAL A 343 -0.33 -1.82 -11.14
CA VAL A 343 -1.67 -1.67 -11.73
C VAL A 343 -1.65 -1.96 -13.23
N PRO A 344 -0.92 -1.24 -14.07
CA PRO A 344 -0.93 -1.49 -15.52
C PRO A 344 -0.23 -2.82 -15.90
N MET A 345 0.71 -3.32 -15.10
CA MET A 345 1.31 -4.63 -15.30
C MET A 345 0.24 -5.74 -15.20
N VAL A 346 -0.62 -5.68 -14.17
CA VAL A 346 -1.74 -6.63 -14.00
C VAL A 346 -2.79 -6.43 -15.09
N GLN A 347 -3.17 -5.20 -15.42
CA GLN A 347 -4.17 -4.91 -16.45
C GLN A 347 -3.78 -5.48 -17.82
N THR A 348 -2.50 -5.48 -18.15
CA THR A 348 -1.98 -5.93 -19.46
C THR A 348 -1.53 -7.39 -19.48
N MET A 349 -1.48 -8.05 -18.32
CA MET A 349 -1.12 -9.47 -18.18
C MET A 349 -2.13 -10.36 -18.92
N LYS A 350 -1.62 -11.35 -19.67
CA LYS A 350 -2.44 -12.34 -20.41
C LYS A 350 -2.22 -13.73 -19.84
N ALA A 351 -3.29 -14.50 -19.67
CA ALA A 351 -3.20 -15.89 -19.27
C ALA A 351 -3.03 -16.82 -20.47
N ASN A 352 -2.19 -17.85 -20.32
CA ASN A 352 -2.03 -18.94 -21.27
C ASN A 352 -2.87 -20.12 -20.83
N LEU A 353 -4.12 -20.14 -21.29
CA LEU A 353 -5.16 -21.08 -20.85
C LEU A 353 -4.80 -22.53 -21.15
N ASP A 354 -4.17 -22.79 -22.31
CA ASP A 354 -3.79 -24.13 -22.71
C ASP A 354 -2.73 -24.73 -21.79
N ASN A 355 -1.72 -23.94 -21.41
CA ASN A 355 -0.69 -24.40 -20.48
C ASN A 355 -1.24 -24.61 -19.06
N MET A 356 -2.11 -23.73 -18.59
CA MET A 356 -2.79 -23.91 -17.30
C MET A 356 -3.62 -25.19 -17.28
N LYS A 357 -4.44 -25.42 -18.30
CA LYS A 357 -5.27 -26.61 -18.43
C LYS A 357 -4.44 -27.90 -18.54
N LEU A 358 -3.39 -27.89 -19.36
CA LEU A 358 -2.46 -29.02 -19.50
C LEU A 358 -1.77 -29.35 -18.17
N ALA A 359 -1.34 -28.32 -17.43
CA ALA A 359 -0.74 -28.51 -16.11
C ALA A 359 -1.73 -29.10 -15.10
N ALA A 360 -3.01 -28.69 -15.18
CA ALA A 360 -4.08 -29.26 -14.37
C ALA A 360 -4.29 -30.75 -14.65
N GLN A 361 -4.41 -31.15 -15.92
CA GLN A 361 -4.58 -32.54 -16.32
C GLN A 361 -3.43 -33.43 -15.87
N LYS A 362 -2.18 -33.02 -16.12
CA LYS A 362 -0.98 -33.78 -15.75
C LYS A 362 -0.70 -33.85 -14.25
N GLY A 363 -1.50 -33.18 -13.42
CA GLY A 363 -1.31 -33.13 -11.97
C GLY A 363 -2.16 -34.12 -11.18
N PHE A 364 -3.03 -34.88 -11.83
CA PHE A 364 -4.02 -35.75 -11.16
C PHE A 364 -4.85 -35.02 -10.10
N ILE A 365 -5.08 -33.74 -10.29
CA ILE A 365 -5.70 -32.86 -9.29
C ILE A 365 -7.19 -33.17 -9.09
N ASN A 366 -7.79 -33.99 -9.96
CA ASN A 366 -9.13 -34.53 -9.86
C ASN A 366 -9.20 -35.91 -9.14
N ALA A 367 -8.08 -36.41 -8.61
CA ALA A 367 -8.03 -37.67 -7.88
C ALA A 367 -8.91 -37.68 -6.62
N THR A 368 -9.07 -36.52 -5.97
CA THR A 368 -10.01 -36.36 -4.85
C THR A 368 -11.46 -36.51 -5.32
N ASP A 369 -11.81 -35.93 -6.48
CA ASP A 369 -13.13 -36.00 -7.06
C ASP A 369 -13.47 -37.45 -7.49
N LEU A 370 -12.44 -38.21 -7.93
CA LEU A 370 -12.55 -39.65 -8.18
C LEU A 370 -12.87 -40.44 -6.91
N ALA A 371 -12.20 -40.14 -5.81
CA ALA A 371 -12.50 -40.76 -4.51
C ALA A 371 -13.90 -40.39 -4.04
N ASP A 372 -14.30 -39.11 -4.15
CA ASP A 372 -15.61 -38.63 -3.76
C ASP A 372 -16.74 -39.27 -4.61
N TYR A 373 -16.48 -39.56 -5.90
CA TYR A 373 -17.41 -40.31 -6.77
C TYR A 373 -17.71 -41.68 -6.17
N LEU A 374 -16.71 -42.45 -5.78
CA LEU A 374 -16.87 -43.75 -5.13
C LEU A 374 -17.57 -43.65 -3.77
N VAL A 375 -17.26 -42.62 -3.00
CA VAL A 375 -17.95 -42.37 -1.71
C VAL A 375 -19.44 -42.15 -1.91
N LYS A 376 -19.85 -41.37 -2.92
CA LYS A 376 -21.24 -41.12 -3.26
C LYS A 376 -21.98 -42.40 -3.72
N LYS A 377 -21.23 -43.39 -4.23
CA LYS A 377 -21.75 -44.72 -4.53
C LYS A 377 -21.70 -45.72 -3.38
N GLY A 378 -21.39 -45.21 -2.16
CA GLY A 378 -21.49 -45.99 -0.92
C GLY A 378 -20.16 -46.58 -0.41
N LEU A 379 -19.04 -46.34 -1.08
CA LEU A 379 -17.75 -46.85 -0.61
C LEU A 379 -17.22 -45.99 0.55
N PRO A 380 -16.69 -46.58 1.63
CA PRO A 380 -16.04 -45.82 2.68
C PRO A 380 -14.85 -44.99 2.14
N PHE A 381 -14.70 -43.72 2.62
CA PHE A 381 -13.69 -42.79 2.10
C PHE A 381 -12.26 -43.38 2.07
N ARG A 382 -11.82 -44.10 3.11
CA ARG A 382 -10.48 -44.71 3.14
C ARG A 382 -10.27 -45.75 2.05
N SER A 383 -11.30 -46.50 1.70
CA SER A 383 -11.24 -47.45 0.59
C SER A 383 -11.25 -46.76 -0.78
N ALA A 384 -12.09 -45.73 -0.93
CA ALA A 384 -12.15 -44.90 -2.13
C ALA A 384 -10.79 -44.17 -2.37
N TYR A 385 -10.19 -43.61 -1.30
CA TYR A 385 -8.88 -43.00 -1.36
C TYR A 385 -7.78 -43.97 -1.83
N LYS A 386 -7.79 -45.21 -1.30
CA LYS A 386 -6.80 -46.23 -1.69
C LYS A 386 -6.95 -46.61 -3.18
N ILE A 387 -8.17 -46.80 -3.67
CA ILE A 387 -8.43 -47.10 -5.09
C ILE A 387 -7.98 -45.93 -5.98
N SER A 388 -8.34 -44.69 -5.61
CA SER A 388 -7.90 -43.49 -6.34
C SER A 388 -6.37 -43.38 -6.41
N GLY A 389 -5.67 -43.66 -5.31
CA GLY A 389 -4.21 -43.66 -5.27
C GLY A 389 -3.58 -44.75 -6.16
N GLN A 390 -4.19 -45.93 -6.21
CA GLN A 390 -3.73 -47.01 -7.08
C GLN A 390 -3.91 -46.67 -8.57
N LEU A 391 -5.02 -46.02 -8.93
CA LEU A 391 -5.29 -45.57 -10.31
C LEU A 391 -4.32 -44.45 -10.72
N VAL A 392 -4.00 -43.49 -9.80
CA VAL A 392 -2.97 -42.49 -10.06
C VAL A 392 -1.59 -43.12 -10.29
N ALA A 393 -1.22 -44.11 -9.46
CA ALA A 393 0.06 -44.84 -9.63
C ALA A 393 0.07 -45.59 -10.99
N TYR A 394 -1.03 -46.20 -11.37
CA TYR A 394 -1.16 -46.82 -12.69
C TYR A 394 -0.98 -45.81 -13.84
N CYS A 395 -1.63 -44.65 -13.74
CA CYS A 395 -1.48 -43.61 -14.75
C CYS A 395 -0.04 -43.12 -14.88
N ILE A 396 0.67 -42.91 -13.75
CA ILE A 396 2.07 -42.49 -13.75
C ILE A 396 2.95 -43.56 -14.45
N GLN A 397 2.79 -44.84 -14.12
CA GLN A 397 3.56 -45.94 -14.71
C GLN A 397 3.31 -46.10 -16.23
N ASN A 398 2.10 -45.80 -16.71
CA ASN A 398 1.71 -45.94 -18.11
C ASN A 398 1.74 -44.59 -18.87
N ASN A 399 2.28 -43.53 -18.29
CA ASN A 399 2.34 -42.18 -18.88
C ASN A 399 1.02 -41.70 -19.45
N THR A 400 -0.04 -41.88 -18.70
CA THR A 400 -1.42 -41.50 -19.08
C THR A 400 -2.08 -40.67 -17.99
N VAL A 401 -3.32 -40.23 -18.18
CA VAL A 401 -4.12 -39.44 -17.24
C VAL A 401 -5.41 -40.15 -16.90
N LEU A 402 -6.05 -39.81 -15.79
CA LEU A 402 -7.30 -40.45 -15.34
C LEU A 402 -8.40 -40.38 -16.40
N GLU A 403 -8.56 -39.24 -17.05
CA GLU A 403 -9.61 -39.02 -18.06
C GLU A 403 -9.46 -39.88 -19.32
N ALA A 404 -8.24 -40.36 -19.58
CA ALA A 404 -7.94 -41.18 -20.77
C ALA A 404 -8.00 -42.69 -20.52
N LEU A 405 -8.17 -43.15 -19.28
CA LEU A 405 -8.28 -44.55 -18.97
C LEU A 405 -9.63 -45.13 -19.46
N PRO A 406 -9.65 -46.31 -20.14
CA PRO A 406 -10.90 -46.97 -20.47
C PRO A 406 -11.61 -47.48 -19.21
N LEU A 407 -12.95 -47.56 -19.28
CA LEU A 407 -13.77 -48.00 -18.16
C LEU A 407 -13.40 -49.41 -17.67
N ASP A 408 -13.01 -50.30 -18.57
CA ASP A 408 -12.56 -51.67 -18.22
C ASP A 408 -11.32 -51.66 -17.29
N THR A 409 -10.48 -50.63 -17.39
CA THR A 409 -9.35 -50.45 -16.45
C THR A 409 -9.85 -50.07 -15.07
N TYR A 410 -10.81 -49.14 -14.97
CA TYR A 410 -11.42 -48.75 -13.70
C TYR A 410 -12.16 -49.91 -13.02
N LEU A 411 -12.88 -50.74 -13.80
CA LEU A 411 -13.61 -51.89 -13.29
C LEU A 411 -12.68 -52.97 -12.68
N GLN A 412 -11.41 -53.01 -13.01
CA GLN A 412 -10.43 -53.88 -12.34
C GLN A 412 -10.18 -53.48 -10.85
N TYR A 413 -10.49 -52.24 -10.47
CA TYR A 413 -10.28 -51.73 -9.11
C TYR A 413 -11.58 -51.67 -8.29
N SER A 414 -12.75 -51.47 -8.94
CA SER A 414 -14.06 -51.50 -8.31
C SER A 414 -15.17 -51.65 -9.34
N ASP A 415 -16.14 -52.46 -9.05
CA ASP A 415 -17.38 -52.65 -9.82
C ASP A 415 -18.39 -51.50 -9.70
N LEU A 416 -18.11 -50.53 -8.82
CA LEU A 416 -18.90 -49.31 -8.65
C LEU A 416 -18.64 -48.25 -9.74
N PHE A 417 -17.62 -48.44 -10.57
CA PHE A 417 -17.35 -47.52 -11.69
C PHE A 417 -18.34 -47.75 -12.85
N ASP A 418 -18.80 -46.65 -13.44
CA ASP A 418 -19.61 -46.64 -14.66
C ASP A 418 -19.27 -45.40 -15.52
N GLN A 419 -20.02 -45.14 -16.60
CA GLN A 419 -19.76 -44.02 -17.51
C GLN A 419 -19.89 -42.63 -16.87
N GLU A 420 -20.61 -42.46 -15.75
CA GLU A 420 -20.75 -41.19 -15.06
C GLU A 420 -19.41 -40.72 -14.44
N LEU A 421 -18.48 -41.67 -14.25
CA LEU A 421 -17.11 -41.38 -13.80
C LEU A 421 -16.47 -40.26 -14.61
N TYR A 422 -16.50 -40.30 -15.91
CA TYR A 422 -15.83 -39.33 -16.78
C TYR A 422 -16.36 -37.91 -16.60
N THR A 423 -17.68 -37.81 -16.36
CA THR A 423 -18.27 -36.51 -15.97
C THR A 423 -17.84 -36.06 -14.58
N ALA A 424 -17.72 -37.03 -13.66
CA ALA A 424 -17.37 -36.71 -12.27
C ALA A 424 -15.94 -36.19 -12.12
N ILE A 425 -15.00 -36.70 -12.94
CA ILE A 425 -13.59 -36.30 -12.92
C ILE A 425 -13.22 -35.25 -13.95
N ASP A 426 -14.15 -34.82 -14.81
CA ASP A 426 -13.90 -33.67 -15.68
C ASP A 426 -13.53 -32.42 -14.87
N LEU A 427 -12.46 -31.76 -15.27
CA LEU A 427 -11.89 -30.64 -14.48
C LEU A 427 -12.85 -29.48 -14.29
N MET A 428 -13.67 -29.15 -15.33
CA MET A 428 -14.67 -28.10 -15.20
C MET A 428 -15.79 -28.53 -14.26
N THR A 429 -16.23 -29.78 -14.35
CA THR A 429 -17.22 -30.35 -13.43
C THR A 429 -16.69 -30.34 -11.99
N CYS A 430 -15.42 -30.67 -11.78
CA CYS A 430 -14.78 -30.60 -10.47
C CYS A 430 -14.80 -29.19 -9.90
N VAL A 431 -14.50 -28.17 -10.72
CA VAL A 431 -14.58 -26.75 -10.34
C VAL A 431 -16.02 -26.36 -10.01
N GLU A 432 -16.99 -26.64 -10.89
CA GLU A 432 -18.37 -26.20 -10.74
C GLU A 432 -19.10 -26.84 -9.55
N LYS A 433 -18.70 -28.06 -9.15
CA LYS A 433 -19.25 -28.71 -7.95
C LYS A 433 -18.75 -28.13 -6.63
N ARG A 434 -17.74 -27.26 -6.62
CA ARG A 434 -17.23 -26.58 -5.43
C ARG A 434 -18.04 -25.31 -5.13
N ILE A 435 -19.33 -25.52 -4.83
CA ILE A 435 -20.35 -24.47 -4.62
C ILE A 435 -20.39 -23.89 -3.21
N SER A 436 -19.54 -24.38 -2.31
CA SER A 436 -19.45 -23.80 -0.95
C SER A 436 -19.11 -22.31 -1.02
N LYS A 437 -19.64 -21.51 -0.09
CA LYS A 437 -19.38 -20.07 -0.05
C LYS A 437 -17.86 -19.81 0.02
N GLY A 438 -17.36 -19.03 -0.94
CA GLY A 438 -15.91 -18.80 -1.10
C GLY A 438 -15.19 -19.90 -1.91
N GLY A 439 -15.90 -20.91 -2.43
CA GLY A 439 -15.34 -21.94 -3.29
C GLY A 439 -14.94 -21.43 -4.68
N THR A 440 -14.47 -22.33 -5.53
CA THR A 440 -13.89 -21.98 -6.85
C THR A 440 -14.88 -22.08 -8.03
N SER A 441 -16.15 -22.48 -7.81
CA SER A 441 -17.13 -22.48 -8.90
C SER A 441 -17.29 -21.09 -9.51
N VAL A 442 -17.62 -21.01 -10.80
CA VAL A 442 -17.80 -19.73 -11.49
C VAL A 442 -18.80 -18.85 -10.75
N ALA A 443 -19.93 -19.40 -10.31
CA ALA A 443 -20.92 -18.65 -9.53
C ALA A 443 -20.37 -18.12 -8.20
N SER A 444 -19.49 -18.86 -7.52
CA SER A 444 -18.84 -18.39 -6.30
C SER A 444 -17.83 -17.28 -6.57
N VAL A 445 -17.09 -17.35 -7.67
CA VAL A 445 -16.16 -16.30 -8.11
C VAL A 445 -16.95 -15.03 -8.48
N GLU A 446 -18.05 -15.13 -9.21
CA GLU A 446 -18.94 -14.00 -9.53
C GLU A 446 -19.49 -13.31 -8.27
N ALA A 447 -19.86 -14.10 -7.26
CA ALA A 447 -20.31 -13.55 -5.97
C ALA A 447 -19.18 -12.79 -5.24
N GLN A 448 -17.94 -13.29 -5.31
CA GLN A 448 -16.77 -12.60 -4.75
C GLN A 448 -16.47 -11.31 -5.51
N ILE A 449 -16.51 -11.32 -6.83
CA ILE A 449 -16.33 -10.14 -7.70
C ILE A 449 -17.36 -9.06 -7.34
N LYS A 450 -18.64 -9.46 -7.24
CA LYS A 450 -19.72 -8.55 -6.85
C LYS A 450 -19.45 -7.92 -5.48
N TYR A 451 -19.12 -8.74 -4.49
CA TYR A 451 -18.80 -8.27 -3.14
C TYR A 451 -17.67 -7.25 -3.14
N VAL A 452 -16.56 -7.52 -3.84
CA VAL A 452 -15.41 -6.60 -3.90
C VAL A 452 -15.80 -5.27 -4.55
N ARG A 453 -16.57 -5.30 -5.65
CA ARG A 453 -17.05 -4.09 -6.33
C ARG A 453 -17.99 -3.24 -5.48
N GLU A 454 -18.77 -3.86 -4.59
CA GLU A 454 -19.65 -3.15 -3.64
C GLU A 454 -18.86 -2.49 -2.48
N MET A 455 -17.66 -2.97 -2.19
CA MET A 455 -16.80 -2.44 -1.11
C MET A 455 -15.86 -1.31 -1.56
N LEU A 456 -15.71 -1.04 -2.87
CA LEU A 456 -14.85 0.02 -3.43
C LEU A 456 -15.58 1.37 -3.51
#